data_93e43ca102edc47ea82484cc06033f56
#
_entry.id   93e43ca102edc47ea82484cc06033f56
#
_cell.length_a   1.000
_cell.length_b   1.000
_cell.length_c   1.000
_cell.angle_alpha   90.00
_cell.angle_beta   90.00
_cell.angle_gamma   90.00
#
_symmetry.space_group_name_H-M   'P 1'
#
loop_
_entity.id
_entity.type
_entity.pdbx_description
1 polymer ?
#
loop_
_entity_poly.entity_id
_entity_poly.type
_entity_poly.pdbx_seq_one_letter_code
_entity_poly.pdbx_strand_id
1 'polypeptide(L)'
;MICTCTMNPSLDYYMEFSNPIEAGKTNRSDLEYYEAGGKGINISIVLSNLGVPSRAFGFLGGFTKDFYIRLLTKYQDIRPNFSYIDGNTRINVKCNSTTDTNMNACGPYIQDKDLDNLAGKLNTLYENDVLVLAGNTPSYTVNHMVSILKKLQADGIKVVLDTDAELVKKMLSTKLFLLKTTKEEVRSLVSYPVETTEDMVRAAKDLHAQGVENVMILDISGNAVLASKEGTFQCEVLDPTTIVNTVGTGDSLVAGFLMEYNRSRNIVDSFQFGASCGSATADSKGLATREKIESFSNSVEVRKID
;
A
#
# COMPACT_ATOMS: atom_id res chain seq x y z
N MET A 1 8.16 -15.79 0.98
CA MET A 1 7.37 -15.06 2.01
C MET A 1 6.99 -13.69 1.48
N ILE A 2 5.89 -13.07 1.98
CA ILE A 2 5.58 -11.67 1.66
C ILE A 2 6.07 -10.81 2.83
N CYS A 3 6.84 -9.78 2.51
CA CYS A 3 7.40 -8.82 3.45
C CYS A 3 6.93 -7.42 3.06
N THR A 4 6.54 -6.60 4.02
CA THR A 4 6.15 -5.21 3.80
C THR A 4 7.11 -4.27 4.49
N CYS A 5 7.41 -3.14 3.87
CA CYS A 5 8.24 -2.09 4.44
C CYS A 5 7.47 -0.76 4.38
N THR A 6 7.26 -0.16 5.55
CA THR A 6 6.65 1.17 5.69
C THR A 6 7.70 2.11 6.30
N MET A 7 8.22 3.02 5.49
CA MET A 7 9.29 3.94 5.95
C MET A 7 8.81 4.89 7.05
N ASN A 8 7.55 5.30 6.99
CA ASN A 8 6.98 6.30 7.90
C ASN A 8 5.58 5.87 8.39
N PRO A 9 5.48 4.79 9.21
CA PRO A 9 4.21 4.36 9.79
C PRO A 9 3.60 5.42 10.71
N SER A 10 2.32 5.28 11.02
CA SER A 10 1.59 6.21 11.88
C SER A 10 0.68 5.49 12.86
N LEU A 11 0.48 6.09 14.02
CA LEU A 11 -0.73 5.85 14.80
C LEU A 11 -1.83 6.73 14.22
N ASP A 12 -2.87 6.13 13.68
CA ASP A 12 -4.03 6.85 13.18
C ASP A 12 -5.06 6.94 14.31
N TYR A 13 -5.28 8.17 14.78
CA TYR A 13 -6.24 8.50 15.82
C TYR A 13 -7.53 8.96 15.17
N TYR A 14 -8.56 8.15 15.26
CA TYR A 14 -9.88 8.43 14.73
C TYR A 14 -10.73 9.11 15.80
N MET A 15 -11.40 10.18 15.40
CA MET A 15 -12.39 10.91 16.18
C MET A 15 -13.67 11.03 15.33
N GLU A 16 -14.76 10.44 15.79
CA GLU A 16 -16.05 10.50 15.08
C GLU A 16 -16.93 11.58 15.72
N PHE A 17 -17.59 12.37 14.89
CA PHE A 17 -18.44 13.48 15.31
C PHE A 17 -19.82 13.38 14.63
N SER A 18 -20.88 13.43 15.40
CA SER A 18 -22.26 13.49 14.89
C SER A 18 -22.59 14.86 14.25
N ASN A 19 -21.83 15.91 14.58
CA ASN A 19 -22.01 17.26 14.08
C ASN A 19 -20.79 17.73 13.28
N PRO A 20 -20.97 18.72 12.37
CA PRO A 20 -19.85 19.33 11.67
C PRO A 20 -18.83 19.94 12.64
N ILE A 21 -17.54 19.78 12.30
CA ILE A 21 -16.45 20.41 13.05
C ILE A 21 -16.42 21.89 12.74
N GLU A 22 -16.43 22.72 13.79
CA GLU A 22 -16.40 24.17 13.69
C GLU A 22 -15.01 24.70 14.08
N ALA A 23 -14.33 25.36 13.15
CA ALA A 23 -13.06 26.02 13.42
C ALA A 23 -13.22 27.14 14.47
N GLY A 24 -12.25 27.23 15.40
CA GLY A 24 -12.27 28.24 16.46
C GLY A 24 -13.19 27.92 17.65
N LYS A 25 -13.86 26.77 17.65
CA LYS A 25 -14.68 26.31 18.77
C LYS A 25 -14.13 25.02 19.37
N THR A 26 -14.60 24.68 20.58
CA THR A 26 -14.37 23.36 21.17
C THR A 26 -15.35 22.37 20.57
N ASN A 27 -14.82 21.41 19.80
CA ASN A 27 -15.57 20.25 19.29
C ASN A 27 -15.30 19.06 20.21
N ARG A 28 -16.32 18.23 20.46
CA ARG A 28 -16.21 16.98 21.26
C ARG A 28 -16.65 15.83 20.39
N SER A 29 -15.79 14.81 20.29
CA SER A 29 -16.07 13.55 19.58
C SER A 29 -17.06 12.69 20.35
N ASP A 30 -17.81 11.88 19.63
CA ASP A 30 -18.74 10.89 20.18
C ASP A 30 -18.04 9.53 20.38
N LEU A 31 -17.02 9.23 19.56
CA LEU A 31 -16.24 7.99 19.60
C LEU A 31 -14.78 8.27 19.22
N GLU A 32 -13.87 7.58 19.90
CA GLU A 32 -12.45 7.63 19.58
C GLU A 32 -11.82 6.23 19.58
N TYR A 33 -10.90 6.02 18.64
CA TYR A 33 -10.10 4.78 18.59
C TYR A 33 -8.78 4.99 17.86
N TYR A 34 -7.86 4.05 18.03
CA TYR A 34 -6.55 4.06 17.38
C TYR A 34 -6.38 2.85 16.49
N GLU A 35 -5.73 3.07 15.34
CA GLU A 35 -5.27 2.01 14.45
C GLU A 35 -3.79 2.18 14.11
N ALA A 36 -3.14 1.04 13.82
CA ALA A 36 -1.81 1.05 13.25
C ALA A 36 -1.93 1.37 11.75
N GLY A 37 -1.39 2.52 11.35
CA GLY A 37 -1.48 3.01 9.98
C GLY A 37 -0.16 2.89 9.21
N GLY A 38 -0.28 3.02 7.91
CA GLY A 38 0.78 2.96 6.91
C GLY A 38 0.47 1.96 5.81
N LYS A 39 0.71 2.31 4.54
CA LYS A 39 0.31 1.47 3.39
C LYS A 39 0.83 0.02 3.50
N GLY A 40 2.13 -0.17 3.82
CA GLY A 40 2.68 -1.53 3.98
C GLY A 40 2.06 -2.30 5.15
N ILE A 41 1.67 -1.61 6.22
CA ILE A 41 0.95 -2.23 7.34
C ILE A 41 -0.46 -2.62 6.93
N ASN A 42 -1.17 -1.77 6.18
CA ASN A 42 -2.49 -2.11 5.63
C ASN A 42 -2.42 -3.38 4.79
N ILE A 43 -1.40 -3.51 3.92
CA ILE A 43 -1.14 -4.74 3.15
C ILE A 43 -0.95 -5.94 4.09
N SER A 44 -0.13 -5.82 5.14
CA SER A 44 0.08 -6.90 6.13
C SER A 44 -1.21 -7.26 6.88
N ILE A 45 -2.05 -6.28 7.22
CA ILE A 45 -3.34 -6.51 7.89
C ILE A 45 -4.27 -7.32 6.98
N VAL A 46 -4.41 -6.93 5.71
CA VAL A 46 -5.26 -7.66 4.76
C VAL A 46 -4.72 -9.08 4.52
N LEU A 47 -3.40 -9.26 4.40
CA LEU A 47 -2.79 -10.59 4.33
C LEU A 47 -3.13 -11.42 5.57
N SER A 48 -3.04 -10.83 6.78
CA SER A 48 -3.41 -11.52 8.02
C SER A 48 -4.90 -11.87 8.07
N ASN A 49 -5.78 -10.98 7.62
CA ASN A 49 -7.21 -11.27 7.49
C ASN A 49 -7.47 -12.45 6.55
N LEU A 50 -6.62 -12.63 5.54
CA LEU A 50 -6.65 -13.76 4.60
C LEU A 50 -5.90 -15.01 5.12
N GLY A 51 -5.29 -14.94 6.32
CA GLY A 51 -4.52 -16.04 6.92
C GLY A 51 -3.14 -16.26 6.27
N VAL A 52 -2.57 -15.20 5.68
CA VAL A 52 -1.26 -15.24 5.03
C VAL A 52 -0.23 -14.56 5.91
N PRO A 53 0.79 -15.30 6.41
CA PRO A 53 1.85 -14.70 7.21
C PRO A 53 2.67 -13.68 6.44
N SER A 54 2.96 -12.54 7.10
CA SER A 54 3.84 -11.50 6.58
C SER A 54 4.85 -11.02 7.62
N ARG A 55 6.00 -10.47 7.16
CA ARG A 55 6.96 -9.76 8.02
C ARG A 55 6.85 -8.27 7.72
N ALA A 56 6.63 -7.47 8.76
CA ALA A 56 6.47 -6.02 8.64
C ALA A 56 7.76 -5.32 9.09
N PHE A 57 8.38 -4.60 8.16
CA PHE A 57 9.57 -3.78 8.36
C PHE A 57 9.23 -2.29 8.32
N GLY A 58 10.14 -1.46 8.78
CA GLY A 58 10.02 -0.01 8.78
C GLY A 58 10.62 0.59 10.04
N PHE A 59 10.24 1.82 10.35
CA PHE A 59 10.80 2.56 11.47
C PHE A 59 9.73 2.93 12.50
N LEU A 60 10.01 2.64 13.77
CA LEU A 60 9.19 3.06 14.89
C LEU A 60 10.06 3.78 15.93
N GLY A 61 9.49 4.75 16.65
CA GLY A 61 10.24 5.48 17.67
C GLY A 61 9.38 5.98 18.82
N GLY A 62 10.07 6.35 19.92
CA GLY A 62 9.49 6.98 21.08
C GLY A 62 8.44 6.14 21.82
N PHE A 63 7.62 6.80 22.64
CA PHE A 63 6.56 6.14 23.42
C PHE A 63 5.44 5.56 22.55
N THR A 64 5.24 6.09 21.35
CA THR A 64 4.21 5.66 20.44
C THR A 64 4.48 4.28 19.82
N LYS A 65 5.78 3.84 19.76
CA LYS A 65 6.15 2.55 19.17
C LYS A 65 5.55 1.35 19.92
N ASP A 66 5.53 1.39 21.25
CA ASP A 66 5.05 0.27 22.06
C ASP A 66 3.54 0.11 21.90
N PHE A 67 2.83 1.24 21.81
CA PHE A 67 1.40 1.23 21.53
C PHE A 67 1.11 0.74 20.11
N TYR A 68 1.91 1.16 19.12
CA TYR A 68 1.80 0.68 17.75
C TYR A 68 1.96 -0.85 17.66
N ILE A 69 3.01 -1.40 18.27
CA ILE A 69 3.23 -2.86 18.32
C ILE A 69 2.06 -3.56 18.99
N ARG A 70 1.53 -3.00 20.11
CA ARG A 70 0.37 -3.57 20.79
C ARG A 70 -0.87 -3.60 19.89
N LEU A 71 -1.11 -2.59 19.05
CA LEU A 71 -2.21 -2.60 18.08
C LEU A 71 -2.05 -3.74 17.05
N LEU A 72 -0.82 -4.08 16.68
CA LEU A 72 -0.56 -5.18 15.73
C LEU A 72 -0.80 -6.56 16.33
N THR A 73 -0.82 -6.73 17.66
CA THR A 73 -1.00 -8.06 18.27
C THR A 73 -2.35 -8.71 17.98
N LYS A 74 -3.34 -7.92 17.56
CA LYS A 74 -4.63 -8.46 17.13
C LYS A 74 -4.56 -9.24 15.80
N TYR A 75 -3.47 -9.06 15.03
CA TYR A 75 -3.22 -9.72 13.75
C TYR A 75 -2.15 -10.79 13.90
N GLN A 76 -2.54 -12.05 14.07
CA GLN A 76 -1.65 -13.15 14.46
C GLN A 76 -0.60 -13.52 13.38
N ASP A 77 -0.88 -13.20 12.12
CA ASP A 77 -0.01 -13.52 10.99
C ASP A 77 0.97 -12.39 10.65
N ILE A 78 0.93 -11.25 11.35
CA ILE A 78 1.93 -10.20 11.19
C ILE A 78 3.11 -10.46 12.14
N ARG A 79 4.33 -10.53 11.59
CA ARG A 79 5.58 -10.65 12.34
C ARG A 79 6.32 -9.31 12.30
N PRO A 80 6.19 -8.46 13.35
CA PRO A 80 6.87 -7.17 13.39
C PRO A 80 8.40 -7.33 13.42
N ASN A 81 9.10 -6.59 12.56
CA ASN A 81 10.57 -6.55 12.51
C ASN A 81 11.07 -5.11 12.26
N PHE A 82 10.49 -4.16 12.99
CA PHE A 82 10.81 -2.74 12.86
C PHE A 82 12.20 -2.39 13.38
N SER A 83 12.85 -1.41 12.74
CA SER A 83 14.00 -0.70 13.29
C SER A 83 13.52 0.41 14.21
N TYR A 84 14.15 0.52 15.40
CA TYR A 84 13.79 1.57 16.35
C TYR A 84 14.71 2.77 16.18
N ILE A 85 14.13 3.95 16.07
CA ILE A 85 14.82 5.21 15.77
C ILE A 85 14.49 6.29 16.79
N ASP A 86 15.29 7.34 16.81
CA ASP A 86 15.05 8.51 17.66
C ASP A 86 13.80 9.27 17.20
N GLY A 87 13.12 9.95 18.13
CA GLY A 87 11.85 10.62 17.90
C GLY A 87 10.64 9.69 18.10
N ASN A 88 9.44 10.21 17.85
CA ASN A 88 8.19 9.47 18.03
C ASN A 88 7.63 9.02 16.69
N THR A 89 7.12 7.80 16.60
CA THR A 89 6.22 7.42 15.50
C THR A 89 5.09 8.44 15.43
N ARG A 90 4.83 8.98 14.25
CA ARG A 90 3.83 10.04 14.05
C ARG A 90 2.43 9.59 14.43
N ILE A 91 1.63 10.56 14.87
CA ILE A 91 0.19 10.40 15.08
C ILE A 91 -0.52 11.22 14.01
N ASN A 92 -1.37 10.57 13.23
CA ASN A 92 -2.31 11.25 12.35
C ASN A 92 -3.66 11.37 13.07
N VAL A 93 -4.35 12.47 12.90
CA VAL A 93 -5.71 12.66 13.42
C VAL A 93 -6.69 12.56 12.26
N LYS A 94 -7.66 11.67 12.37
CA LYS A 94 -8.72 11.41 11.41
C LYS A 94 -10.05 11.86 12.02
N CYS A 95 -10.52 13.02 11.63
CA CYS A 95 -11.78 13.55 12.10
C CYS A 95 -12.89 13.21 11.09
N ASN A 96 -13.73 12.26 11.44
CA ASN A 96 -14.87 11.85 10.63
C ASN A 96 -16.12 12.60 11.09
N SER A 97 -16.70 13.39 10.20
CA SER A 97 -17.90 14.14 10.42
C SER A 97 -18.72 14.21 9.12
N THR A 98 -19.56 15.22 8.94
CA THR A 98 -20.21 15.49 7.64
C THR A 98 -19.17 15.82 6.53
N THR A 99 -17.98 16.23 6.93
CA THR A 99 -16.81 16.44 6.04
C THR A 99 -15.59 15.89 6.74
N ASP A 100 -14.98 14.86 6.17
CA ASP A 100 -13.79 14.23 6.74
C ASP A 100 -12.58 15.15 6.66
N THR A 101 -11.85 15.24 7.77
CA THR A 101 -10.63 16.05 7.87
C THR A 101 -9.47 15.21 8.38
N ASN A 102 -8.39 15.14 7.61
CA ASN A 102 -7.20 14.39 7.95
C ASN A 102 -6.02 15.32 8.25
N MET A 103 -5.44 15.21 9.44
CA MET A 103 -4.24 15.93 9.86
C MET A 103 -3.09 14.93 10.02
N ASN A 104 -2.14 14.97 9.09
CA ASN A 104 -1.03 14.03 9.05
C ASN A 104 0.26 14.69 9.53
N ALA A 105 0.92 14.09 10.54
CA ALA A 105 2.22 14.54 11.01
C ALA A 105 3.36 14.05 10.09
N CYS A 106 4.49 14.79 10.09
CA CYS A 106 5.66 14.47 9.25
C CYS A 106 6.36 13.17 9.69
N GLY A 107 6.36 12.87 10.98
CA GLY A 107 7.11 11.74 11.53
C GLY A 107 8.57 12.08 11.90
N PRO A 108 9.31 11.10 12.47
CA PRO A 108 10.68 11.28 12.90
C PRO A 108 11.66 11.33 11.72
N TYR A 109 12.82 11.94 11.92
CA TYR A 109 13.91 11.95 10.95
C TYR A 109 14.63 10.59 10.94
N ILE A 110 14.82 10.01 9.77
CA ILE A 110 15.52 8.75 9.56
C ILE A 110 16.98 9.06 9.22
N GLN A 111 17.92 8.60 10.04
CA GLN A 111 19.35 8.77 9.82
C GLN A 111 19.93 7.66 8.93
N ASP A 112 21.11 7.87 8.35
CA ASP A 112 21.78 6.85 7.53
C ASP A 112 22.02 5.55 8.32
N LYS A 113 22.42 5.65 9.60
CA LYS A 113 22.58 4.48 10.49
C LYS A 113 21.29 3.65 10.63
N ASP A 114 20.13 4.32 10.57
CA ASP A 114 18.83 3.64 10.68
C ASP A 114 18.51 2.89 9.38
N LEU A 115 18.87 3.47 8.23
CA LEU A 115 18.76 2.82 6.92
C LEU A 115 19.71 1.61 6.83
N ASP A 116 20.93 1.71 7.35
CA ASP A 116 21.87 0.58 7.43
C ASP A 116 21.32 -0.55 8.31
N ASN A 117 20.68 -0.21 9.44
CA ASN A 117 20.01 -1.18 10.29
C ASN A 117 18.84 -1.88 9.55
N LEU A 118 18.01 -1.11 8.84
CA LEU A 118 16.95 -1.66 8.00
C LEU A 118 17.53 -2.59 6.92
N ALA A 119 18.60 -2.17 6.22
CA ALA A 119 19.29 -2.99 5.23
C ALA A 119 19.78 -4.31 5.82
N GLY A 120 20.37 -4.28 7.02
CA GLY A 120 20.79 -5.48 7.75
C GLY A 120 19.63 -6.45 8.00
N LYS A 121 18.46 -5.93 8.38
CA LYS A 121 17.25 -6.74 8.57
C LYS A 121 16.71 -7.30 7.24
N LEU A 122 16.68 -6.49 6.18
CA LEU A 122 16.22 -6.91 4.86
C LEU A 122 17.16 -7.94 4.20
N ASN A 123 18.45 -7.95 4.53
CA ASN A 123 19.39 -8.99 4.09
C ASN A 123 19.07 -10.39 4.64
N THR A 124 18.07 -10.54 5.50
CA THR A 124 17.56 -11.84 5.97
C THR A 124 16.46 -12.42 5.07
N LEU A 125 16.11 -11.76 3.99
CA LEU A 125 15.18 -12.26 2.99
C LEU A 125 15.91 -13.29 2.10
N TYR A 126 15.13 -14.23 1.57
CA TYR A 126 15.62 -15.29 0.70
C TYR A 126 15.16 -15.07 -0.74
N GLU A 127 15.86 -15.69 -1.67
CA GLU A 127 15.47 -15.71 -3.09
C GLU A 127 13.98 -16.10 -3.24
N ASN A 128 13.28 -15.40 -4.13
CA ASN A 128 11.83 -15.49 -4.36
C ASN A 128 10.92 -14.93 -3.25
N ASP A 129 11.45 -14.41 -2.14
CA ASP A 129 10.64 -13.59 -1.25
C ASP A 129 10.16 -12.33 -1.98
N VAL A 130 9.05 -11.76 -1.52
CA VAL A 130 8.50 -10.51 -2.05
C VAL A 130 8.68 -9.42 -1.01
N LEU A 131 9.30 -8.30 -1.39
CA LEU A 131 9.35 -7.09 -0.57
C LEU A 131 8.45 -6.02 -1.18
N VAL A 132 7.46 -5.59 -0.44
CA VAL A 132 6.60 -4.46 -0.78
C VAL A 132 7.08 -3.22 -0.03
N LEU A 133 7.63 -2.24 -0.73
CA LEU A 133 7.86 -0.90 -0.18
C LEU A 133 6.65 -0.04 -0.49
N ALA A 134 5.90 0.35 0.54
CA ALA A 134 4.65 1.07 0.37
C ALA A 134 4.52 2.27 1.33
N GLY A 135 3.89 3.34 0.82
CA GLY A 135 3.73 4.61 1.50
C GLY A 135 4.85 5.59 1.22
N ASN A 136 4.82 6.73 1.91
CA ASN A 136 5.77 7.81 1.71
C ASN A 136 7.20 7.39 2.05
N THR A 137 8.13 7.65 1.13
CA THR A 137 9.57 7.52 1.30
C THR A 137 10.18 8.92 1.34
N PRO A 138 10.70 9.39 2.49
CA PRO A 138 11.28 10.72 2.57
C PRO A 138 12.37 10.94 1.51
N SER A 139 12.32 12.07 0.80
CA SER A 139 13.18 12.35 -0.37
C SER A 139 14.67 12.20 -0.06
N TYR A 140 15.11 12.61 1.13
CA TYR A 140 16.50 12.49 1.56
C TYR A 140 16.97 11.02 1.76
N THR A 141 16.06 10.05 1.86
CA THR A 141 16.38 8.62 1.99
C THR A 141 16.40 7.89 0.65
N VAL A 142 15.90 8.49 -0.42
CA VAL A 142 15.65 7.84 -1.71
C VAL A 142 16.89 7.17 -2.29
N ASN A 143 18.04 7.85 -2.32
CA ASN A 143 19.27 7.27 -2.90
C ASN A 143 19.74 6.04 -2.13
N HIS A 144 19.67 6.07 -0.81
CA HIS A 144 20.04 4.95 0.05
C HIS A 144 19.07 3.76 -0.17
N MET A 145 17.76 4.04 -0.19
CA MET A 145 16.75 3.01 -0.46
C MET A 145 16.90 2.38 -1.84
N VAL A 146 17.21 3.15 -2.87
CA VAL A 146 17.50 2.61 -4.22
C VAL A 146 18.65 1.63 -4.17
N SER A 147 19.72 1.93 -3.43
CA SER A 147 20.88 1.02 -3.28
C SER A 147 20.49 -0.28 -2.58
N ILE A 148 19.69 -0.19 -1.50
CA ILE A 148 19.17 -1.37 -0.79
C ILE A 148 18.29 -2.22 -1.72
N LEU A 149 17.33 -1.62 -2.42
CA LEU A 149 16.40 -2.34 -3.28
C LEU A 149 17.10 -3.02 -4.47
N LYS A 150 18.07 -2.35 -5.09
CA LYS A 150 18.88 -2.95 -6.17
C LYS A 150 19.67 -4.17 -5.70
N LYS A 151 20.24 -4.11 -4.50
CA LYS A 151 20.92 -5.26 -3.90
C LYS A 151 19.96 -6.43 -3.68
N LEU A 152 18.79 -6.16 -3.10
CA LEU A 152 17.76 -7.19 -2.88
C LEU A 152 17.30 -7.84 -4.20
N GLN A 153 17.13 -7.04 -5.27
CA GLN A 153 16.82 -7.60 -6.60
C GLN A 153 17.95 -8.49 -7.12
N ALA A 154 19.21 -8.11 -6.91
CA ALA A 154 20.38 -8.93 -7.29
C ALA A 154 20.42 -10.25 -6.51
N ASP A 155 19.89 -10.26 -5.27
CA ASP A 155 19.76 -11.45 -4.42
C ASP A 155 18.46 -12.25 -4.72
N GLY A 156 17.74 -11.92 -5.80
CA GLY A 156 16.56 -12.65 -6.28
C GLY A 156 15.25 -12.32 -5.57
N ILE A 157 15.20 -11.25 -4.75
CA ILE A 157 13.98 -10.79 -4.09
C ILE A 157 13.11 -10.02 -5.10
N LYS A 158 11.81 -10.34 -5.14
CA LYS A 158 10.83 -9.60 -5.94
C LYS A 158 10.47 -8.30 -5.26
N VAL A 159 10.78 -7.16 -5.88
CA VAL A 159 10.47 -5.83 -5.34
C VAL A 159 9.16 -5.33 -5.91
N VAL A 160 8.26 -4.92 -5.02
CA VAL A 160 6.98 -4.27 -5.30
C VAL A 160 7.04 -2.84 -4.75
N LEU A 161 6.63 -1.86 -5.56
CA LEU A 161 6.57 -0.45 -5.16
C LEU A 161 5.14 0.09 -5.21
N ASP A 162 4.74 0.78 -4.15
CA ASP A 162 3.59 1.67 -4.04
C ASP A 162 4.00 2.91 -3.24
N THR A 163 4.85 3.75 -3.83
CA THR A 163 5.55 4.84 -3.13
C THR A 163 5.75 6.05 -4.04
N ASP A 164 6.42 7.07 -3.52
CA ASP A 164 6.62 8.35 -4.19
C ASP A 164 7.38 8.22 -5.52
N ALA A 165 7.00 9.06 -6.47
CA ALA A 165 7.51 9.05 -7.85
C ALA A 165 9.03 9.20 -7.96
N GLU A 166 9.68 9.90 -7.02
CA GLU A 166 11.13 10.10 -7.07
C GLU A 166 11.89 8.77 -6.95
N LEU A 167 11.48 7.90 -6.03
CA LEU A 167 12.06 6.57 -5.88
C LEU A 167 11.67 5.69 -7.07
N VAL A 168 10.41 5.70 -7.47
CA VAL A 168 9.92 4.90 -8.61
C VAL A 168 10.73 5.19 -9.86
N LYS A 169 10.94 6.46 -10.25
CA LYS A 169 11.73 6.85 -11.42
C LYS A 169 13.14 6.25 -11.44
N LYS A 170 13.79 6.18 -10.27
CA LYS A 170 15.14 5.60 -10.15
C LYS A 170 15.17 4.07 -10.22
N MET A 171 13.99 3.45 -10.10
CA MET A 171 13.85 1.99 -10.10
C MET A 171 13.21 1.42 -11.37
N LEU A 172 12.62 2.24 -12.26
CA LEU A 172 11.89 1.76 -13.46
C LEU A 172 12.70 0.79 -14.32
N SER A 173 14.01 1.04 -14.49
CA SER A 173 14.89 0.19 -15.30
C SER A 173 15.46 -1.05 -14.60
N THR A 174 15.00 -1.37 -13.38
CA THR A 174 15.60 -2.39 -12.51
C THR A 174 14.80 -3.70 -12.41
N LYS A 175 13.91 -4.00 -13.34
CA LYS A 175 13.05 -5.20 -13.33
C LYS A 175 12.22 -5.30 -12.05
N LEU A 176 11.47 -4.23 -11.73
CA LEU A 176 10.48 -4.29 -10.65
C LEU A 176 9.46 -5.40 -10.94
N PHE A 177 9.15 -6.21 -9.93
CA PHE A 177 8.12 -7.24 -10.07
C PHE A 177 6.73 -6.65 -10.23
N LEU A 178 6.39 -5.62 -9.43
CA LEU A 178 5.13 -4.90 -9.52
C LEU A 178 5.35 -3.43 -9.17
N LEU A 179 4.83 -2.54 -9.99
CA LEU A 179 4.56 -1.15 -9.65
C LEU A 179 3.05 -0.99 -9.52
N LYS A 180 2.58 -0.61 -8.33
CA LYS A 180 1.22 -0.10 -8.14
C LYS A 180 1.29 1.41 -7.97
N THR A 181 0.42 2.12 -8.67
CA THR A 181 0.30 3.58 -8.59
C THR A 181 -1.15 4.00 -8.82
N THR A 182 -1.46 5.27 -8.59
CA THR A 182 -2.77 5.83 -8.92
C THR A 182 -2.71 6.63 -10.22
N LYS A 183 -3.88 6.93 -10.79
CA LYS A 183 -4.00 7.80 -11.96
C LYS A 183 -3.37 9.18 -11.72
N GLU A 184 -3.48 9.70 -10.51
CA GLU A 184 -2.88 10.97 -10.10
C GLU A 184 -1.35 10.87 -10.00
N GLU A 185 -0.85 9.83 -9.35
CA GLU A 185 0.58 9.63 -9.12
C GLU A 185 1.32 9.35 -10.44
N VAL A 186 0.73 8.54 -11.34
CA VAL A 186 1.38 8.13 -12.61
C VAL A 186 1.65 9.31 -13.54
N ARG A 187 0.89 10.41 -13.45
CA ARG A 187 1.15 11.66 -14.18
C ARG A 187 2.57 12.18 -14.01
N SER A 188 3.15 11.93 -12.84
CA SER A 188 4.55 12.31 -12.56
C SER A 188 5.58 11.35 -13.16
N LEU A 189 5.17 10.16 -13.61
CA LEU A 189 6.05 9.11 -14.16
C LEU A 189 6.09 9.13 -15.70
N VAL A 190 5.10 9.75 -16.34
CA VAL A 190 4.99 9.88 -17.80
C VAL A 190 5.06 11.34 -18.23
N SER A 191 5.26 11.61 -19.53
CA SER A 191 5.43 12.97 -20.09
C SER A 191 4.17 13.53 -20.75
N TYR A 192 3.03 12.89 -20.55
CA TYR A 192 1.73 13.28 -21.15
C TYR A 192 0.62 13.24 -20.07
N PRO A 193 -0.52 13.92 -20.31
CA PRO A 193 -1.66 13.86 -19.40
C PRO A 193 -2.24 12.46 -19.30
N VAL A 194 -2.73 12.10 -18.10
CA VAL A 194 -3.45 10.86 -17.83
C VAL A 194 -4.80 11.24 -17.22
N GLU A 195 -5.83 11.28 -18.06
CA GLU A 195 -7.17 11.74 -17.66
C GLU A 195 -8.22 10.63 -17.81
N THR A 196 -8.04 9.76 -18.80
CA THR A 196 -8.99 8.69 -19.15
C THR A 196 -8.43 7.31 -18.81
N THR A 197 -9.28 6.28 -18.89
CA THR A 197 -8.84 4.88 -18.73
C THR A 197 -7.88 4.48 -19.87
N GLU A 198 -8.09 4.96 -21.09
CA GLU A 198 -7.21 4.75 -22.24
C GLU A 198 -5.82 5.35 -21.98
N ASP A 199 -5.74 6.50 -21.33
CA ASP A 199 -4.46 7.09 -20.91
C ASP A 199 -3.77 6.23 -19.83
N MET A 200 -4.53 5.66 -18.87
CA MET A 200 -4.01 4.72 -17.89
C MET A 200 -3.45 3.46 -18.57
N VAL A 201 -4.17 2.92 -19.56
CA VAL A 201 -3.71 1.77 -20.37
C VAL A 201 -2.38 2.11 -21.06
N ARG A 202 -2.30 3.26 -21.70
CA ARG A 202 -1.08 3.74 -22.36
C ARG A 202 0.07 3.87 -21.35
N ALA A 203 -0.17 4.52 -20.21
CA ALA A 203 0.84 4.72 -19.17
C ALA A 203 1.33 3.39 -18.60
N ALA A 204 0.42 2.43 -18.35
CA ALA A 204 0.78 1.11 -17.87
C ALA A 204 1.67 0.35 -18.88
N LYS A 205 1.36 0.39 -20.16
CA LYS A 205 2.17 -0.20 -21.24
C LYS A 205 3.54 0.46 -21.36
N ASP A 206 3.62 1.78 -21.28
CA ASP A 206 4.86 2.53 -21.38
C ASP A 206 5.80 2.24 -20.21
N LEU A 207 5.26 2.13 -18.99
CA LEU A 207 6.03 1.76 -17.81
C LEU A 207 6.46 0.26 -17.82
N HIS A 208 5.60 -0.61 -18.33
CA HIS A 208 5.95 -2.02 -18.56
C HIS A 208 7.11 -2.14 -19.58
N ALA A 209 7.06 -1.38 -20.67
CA ALA A 209 8.13 -1.35 -21.67
C ALA A 209 9.46 -0.81 -21.13
N GLN A 210 9.45 -0.02 -20.05
CA GLN A 210 10.66 0.45 -19.36
C GLN A 210 11.29 -0.60 -18.44
N GLY A 211 10.69 -1.78 -18.28
CA GLY A 211 11.28 -2.90 -17.55
C GLY A 211 10.52 -3.32 -16.28
N VAL A 212 9.38 -2.71 -15.97
CA VAL A 212 8.51 -3.16 -14.88
C VAL A 212 7.73 -4.41 -15.33
N GLU A 213 7.82 -5.52 -14.60
CA GLU A 213 7.18 -6.78 -15.02
C GLU A 213 5.65 -6.69 -15.00
N ASN A 214 5.09 -6.00 -13.99
CA ASN A 214 3.65 -5.80 -13.84
C ASN A 214 3.41 -4.36 -13.41
N VAL A 215 2.57 -3.62 -14.14
CA VAL A 215 2.18 -2.26 -13.81
C VAL A 215 0.69 -2.21 -13.53
N MET A 216 0.33 -1.74 -12.36
CA MET A 216 -1.05 -1.62 -11.91
C MET A 216 -1.38 -0.17 -11.62
N ILE A 217 -2.39 0.37 -12.28
CA ILE A 217 -2.87 1.75 -12.11
C ILE A 217 -4.31 1.71 -11.65
N LEU A 218 -4.60 2.34 -10.52
CA LEU A 218 -5.92 2.44 -9.92
C LEU A 218 -6.44 3.87 -10.00
N ASP A 219 -7.68 4.04 -10.44
CA ASP A 219 -8.41 5.31 -10.41
C ASP A 219 -9.34 5.37 -9.19
N ILE A 220 -9.55 6.57 -8.68
CA ILE A 220 -10.51 6.84 -7.59
C ILE A 220 -11.96 6.52 -8.00
N SER A 221 -12.28 6.53 -9.31
CA SER A 221 -13.58 6.12 -9.84
C SER A 221 -13.81 4.60 -9.83
N GLY A 222 -12.80 3.82 -9.42
CA GLY A 222 -12.90 2.37 -9.30
C GLY A 222 -12.37 1.58 -10.49
N ASN A 223 -11.85 2.24 -11.52
CA ASN A 223 -11.18 1.53 -12.61
C ASN A 223 -9.76 1.12 -12.19
N ALA A 224 -9.37 -0.10 -12.53
CA ALA A 224 -8.00 -0.54 -12.42
C ALA A 224 -7.51 -1.17 -13.74
N VAL A 225 -6.26 -0.88 -14.07
CA VAL A 225 -5.58 -1.39 -15.26
C VAL A 225 -4.33 -2.15 -14.81
N LEU A 226 -4.07 -3.30 -15.44
CA LEU A 226 -2.85 -4.07 -15.28
C LEU A 226 -2.19 -4.26 -16.64
N ALA A 227 -0.93 -3.87 -16.81
CA ALA A 227 -0.08 -4.25 -17.94
C ALA A 227 0.99 -5.24 -17.48
N SER A 228 1.16 -6.33 -18.24
CA SER A 228 2.12 -7.39 -17.99
C SER A 228 2.54 -8.06 -19.30
N LYS A 229 3.46 -9.02 -19.22
CA LYS A 229 3.83 -9.85 -20.39
C LYS A 229 2.66 -10.68 -20.97
N GLU A 230 1.57 -10.88 -20.23
CA GLU A 230 0.40 -11.66 -20.64
C GLU A 230 -0.62 -10.80 -21.41
N GLY A 231 -0.41 -9.49 -21.41
CA GLY A 231 -1.26 -8.49 -22.06
C GLY A 231 -1.68 -7.38 -21.12
N THR A 232 -2.65 -6.60 -21.55
CA THR A 232 -3.23 -5.52 -20.77
C THR A 232 -4.67 -5.86 -20.39
N PHE A 233 -4.98 -5.64 -19.14
CA PHE A 233 -6.24 -6.03 -18.52
C PHE A 233 -6.86 -4.83 -17.79
N GLN A 234 -8.18 -4.82 -17.72
CA GLN A 234 -8.96 -3.82 -16.99
C GLN A 234 -10.01 -4.52 -16.12
N CYS A 235 -10.28 -3.93 -14.97
CA CYS A 235 -11.44 -4.28 -14.15
C CYS A 235 -12.00 -3.04 -13.44
N GLU A 236 -13.23 -3.16 -12.95
CA GLU A 236 -13.84 -2.21 -12.03
C GLU A 236 -13.65 -2.75 -10.60
N VAL A 237 -12.94 -2.00 -9.78
CA VAL A 237 -12.65 -2.38 -8.37
C VAL A 237 -13.75 -1.90 -7.45
N LEU A 238 -14.40 -0.77 -7.77
CA LEU A 238 -15.38 -0.10 -6.95
C LEU A 238 -16.72 0.01 -7.70
N ASP A 239 -17.81 -0.26 -6.99
CA ASP A 239 -19.11 0.25 -7.39
C ASP A 239 -19.30 1.63 -6.74
N PRO A 240 -19.40 2.72 -7.51
CA PRO A 240 -19.55 4.08 -6.97
C PRO A 240 -20.76 4.23 -6.03
N THR A 241 -21.77 3.36 -6.15
CA THR A 241 -22.99 3.41 -5.35
C THR A 241 -22.81 2.79 -3.96
N THR A 242 -21.78 1.99 -3.74
CA THR A 242 -21.53 1.23 -2.50
C THR A 242 -20.30 1.69 -1.72
N ILE A 243 -19.59 2.71 -2.20
CA ILE A 243 -18.37 3.19 -1.54
C ILE A 243 -18.67 3.71 -0.15
N VAL A 244 -18.12 3.05 0.86
CA VAL A 244 -18.14 3.47 2.27
C VAL A 244 -16.84 4.18 2.64
N ASN A 245 -15.70 3.68 2.14
CA ASN A 245 -14.38 4.19 2.46
C ASN A 245 -13.38 3.85 1.34
N THR A 246 -12.57 4.82 0.93
CA THR A 246 -11.52 4.61 -0.09
C THR A 246 -10.15 4.31 0.50
N VAL A 247 -9.96 4.50 1.82
CA VAL A 247 -8.67 4.29 2.49
C VAL A 247 -8.32 2.80 2.52
N GLY A 248 -7.13 2.46 2.05
CA GLY A 248 -6.65 1.07 2.04
C GLY A 248 -7.16 0.20 0.89
N THR A 249 -8.01 0.72 -0.01
CA THR A 249 -8.49 -0.02 -1.19
C THR A 249 -7.33 -0.50 -2.07
N GLY A 250 -6.39 0.40 -2.40
CA GLY A 250 -5.20 0.05 -3.18
C GLY A 250 -4.25 -0.90 -2.43
N ASP A 251 -4.13 -0.75 -1.11
CA ASP A 251 -3.32 -1.65 -0.27
C ASP A 251 -3.92 -3.06 -0.26
N SER A 252 -5.25 -3.16 -0.16
CA SER A 252 -6.00 -4.43 -0.23
C SER A 252 -5.87 -5.11 -1.58
N LEU A 253 -5.90 -4.32 -2.66
CA LEU A 253 -5.67 -4.82 -4.01
C LEU A 253 -4.26 -5.44 -4.14
N VAL A 254 -3.23 -4.78 -3.65
CA VAL A 254 -1.86 -5.32 -3.65
C VAL A 254 -1.76 -6.58 -2.79
N ALA A 255 -2.38 -6.60 -1.61
CA ALA A 255 -2.37 -7.76 -0.71
C ALA A 255 -3.01 -8.98 -1.37
N GLY A 256 -4.21 -8.83 -1.93
CA GLY A 256 -4.92 -9.89 -2.65
C GLY A 256 -4.16 -10.39 -3.86
N PHE A 257 -3.62 -9.47 -4.68
CA PHE A 257 -2.78 -9.81 -5.83
C PHE A 257 -1.59 -10.68 -5.42
N LEU A 258 -0.86 -10.30 -4.39
CA LEU A 258 0.34 -11.02 -3.95
C LEU A 258 0.00 -12.37 -3.31
N MET A 259 -1.10 -12.46 -2.56
CA MET A 259 -1.56 -13.73 -2.01
C MET A 259 -1.89 -14.71 -3.13
N GLU A 260 -2.72 -14.30 -4.09
CA GLU A 260 -3.15 -15.17 -5.19
C GLU A 260 -1.97 -15.52 -6.12
N TYR A 261 -1.09 -14.56 -6.42
CA TYR A 261 0.12 -14.83 -7.20
C TYR A 261 1.04 -15.86 -6.52
N ASN A 262 1.15 -15.82 -5.20
CA ASN A 262 1.92 -16.82 -4.47
C ASN A 262 1.32 -18.22 -4.61
N ARG A 263 0.00 -18.32 -4.71
CA ARG A 263 -0.77 -19.58 -4.82
C ARG A 263 -0.77 -20.13 -6.24
N SER A 264 -1.15 -19.31 -7.23
CA SER A 264 -1.47 -19.75 -8.60
C SER A 264 -0.37 -19.47 -9.62
N ARG A 265 0.48 -18.49 -9.39
CA ARG A 265 1.41 -17.89 -10.37
C ARG A 265 0.72 -17.33 -11.62
N ASN A 266 -0.60 -17.17 -11.60
CA ASN A 266 -1.41 -16.60 -12.66
C ASN A 266 -1.61 -15.10 -12.38
N ILE A 267 -1.20 -14.26 -13.31
CA ILE A 267 -1.27 -12.78 -13.16
C ILE A 267 -2.72 -12.29 -13.25
N VAL A 268 -3.53 -12.88 -14.12
CA VAL A 268 -4.93 -12.46 -14.33
C VAL A 268 -5.78 -12.81 -13.13
N ASP A 269 -5.68 -14.04 -12.62
CA ASP A 269 -6.39 -14.47 -11.41
C ASP A 269 -5.95 -13.63 -10.21
N SER A 270 -4.65 -13.30 -10.14
CA SER A 270 -4.11 -12.45 -9.08
C SER A 270 -4.68 -11.03 -9.13
N PHE A 271 -4.82 -10.47 -10.33
CA PHE A 271 -5.41 -9.15 -10.51
C PHE A 271 -6.89 -9.16 -10.14
N GLN A 272 -7.64 -10.18 -10.56
CA GLN A 272 -9.05 -10.33 -10.23
C GLN A 272 -9.27 -10.45 -8.72
N PHE A 273 -8.50 -11.33 -8.05
CA PHE A 273 -8.61 -11.48 -6.60
C PHE A 273 -8.18 -10.23 -5.85
N GLY A 274 -7.13 -9.55 -6.30
CA GLY A 274 -6.71 -8.26 -5.76
C GLY A 274 -7.82 -7.22 -5.86
N ALA A 275 -8.47 -7.10 -7.02
CA ALA A 275 -9.59 -6.20 -7.25
C ALA A 275 -10.77 -6.51 -6.32
N SER A 276 -11.07 -7.80 -6.10
CA SER A 276 -12.10 -8.22 -5.13
C SER A 276 -11.77 -7.77 -3.70
N CYS A 277 -10.50 -7.87 -3.29
CA CYS A 277 -10.05 -7.36 -1.98
C CYS A 277 -10.19 -5.83 -1.87
N GLY A 278 -9.87 -5.12 -2.95
CA GLY A 278 -10.06 -3.67 -3.03
C GLY A 278 -11.52 -3.28 -2.89
N SER A 279 -12.42 -3.90 -3.67
CA SER A 279 -13.86 -3.67 -3.63
C SER A 279 -14.46 -3.97 -2.24
N ALA A 280 -14.06 -5.08 -1.63
CA ALA A 280 -14.50 -5.43 -0.29
C ALA A 280 -14.08 -4.39 0.76
N THR A 281 -12.87 -3.82 0.63
CA THR A 281 -12.39 -2.75 1.51
C THR A 281 -13.16 -1.45 1.27
N ALA A 282 -13.46 -1.11 0.01
CA ALA A 282 -14.25 0.07 -0.32
C ALA A 282 -15.67 0.04 0.27
N ASP A 283 -16.28 -1.15 0.35
CA ASP A 283 -17.58 -1.39 0.98
C ASP A 283 -17.49 -1.74 2.48
N SER A 284 -16.42 -1.28 3.15
CA SER A 284 -16.18 -1.50 4.59
C SER A 284 -15.77 -0.20 5.28
N LYS A 285 -16.04 -0.05 6.57
CA LYS A 285 -15.55 1.10 7.36
C LYS A 285 -14.03 1.13 7.50
N GLY A 286 -13.37 -0.04 7.41
CA GLY A 286 -11.92 -0.19 7.48
C GLY A 286 -11.45 -1.27 6.50
N LEU A 287 -10.28 -1.85 6.72
CA LEU A 287 -9.78 -2.93 5.87
C LEU A 287 -10.67 -4.17 5.96
N ALA A 288 -11.03 -4.74 4.81
CA ALA A 288 -12.00 -5.83 4.73
C ALA A 288 -11.56 -7.08 5.51
N THR A 289 -12.54 -7.72 6.17
CA THR A 289 -12.34 -9.04 6.77
C THR A 289 -12.34 -10.13 5.70
N ARG A 290 -11.92 -11.34 6.06
CA ARG A 290 -11.95 -12.52 5.16
C ARG A 290 -13.36 -12.74 4.60
N GLU A 291 -14.37 -12.77 5.46
CA GLU A 291 -15.77 -13.03 5.07
C GLU A 291 -16.25 -11.97 4.07
N LYS A 292 -15.88 -10.71 4.27
CA LYS A 292 -16.23 -9.65 3.34
C LYS A 292 -15.55 -9.84 2.00
N ILE A 293 -14.26 -10.18 1.97
CA ILE A 293 -13.51 -10.45 0.73
C ILE A 293 -14.13 -11.64 -0.02
N GLU A 294 -14.46 -12.73 0.69
CA GLU A 294 -15.07 -13.91 0.08
C GLU A 294 -16.42 -13.59 -0.56
N SER A 295 -17.21 -12.65 0.01
CA SER A 295 -18.46 -12.22 -0.59
C SER A 295 -18.30 -11.44 -1.91
N PHE A 296 -17.10 -10.86 -2.16
CA PHE A 296 -16.77 -10.13 -3.38
C PHE A 296 -16.01 -10.98 -4.42
N SER A 297 -15.62 -12.21 -4.10
CA SER A 297 -14.73 -13.03 -4.95
C SER A 297 -15.24 -13.27 -6.38
N ASN A 298 -16.54 -13.22 -6.60
CA ASN A 298 -17.18 -13.41 -7.91
C ASN A 298 -17.80 -12.12 -8.50
N SER A 299 -17.61 -10.98 -7.85
CA SER A 299 -18.23 -9.70 -8.27
C SER A 299 -17.38 -8.89 -9.23
N VAL A 300 -16.09 -9.21 -9.35
CA VAL A 300 -15.15 -8.48 -10.19
C VAL A 300 -14.86 -9.27 -11.46
N GLU A 301 -15.10 -8.65 -12.61
CA GLU A 301 -14.76 -9.20 -13.92
C GLU A 301 -13.50 -8.52 -14.47
N VAL A 302 -12.52 -9.32 -14.88
CA VAL A 302 -11.32 -8.84 -15.55
C VAL A 302 -11.46 -9.05 -17.06
N ARG A 303 -11.28 -7.98 -17.81
CA ARG A 303 -11.36 -8.00 -19.28
C ARG A 303 -9.97 -7.74 -19.86
N LYS A 304 -9.58 -8.56 -20.85
CA LYS A 304 -8.40 -8.29 -21.66
C LYS A 304 -8.75 -7.20 -22.66
N ILE A 305 -7.86 -6.20 -22.79
CA ILE A 305 -8.08 -5.03 -23.65
C ILE A 305 -7.32 -5.19 -24.99
N ASP A 306 -6.24 -5.98 -25.00
CA ASP A 306 -5.39 -6.24 -26.19
C ASP A 306 -4.80 -7.66 -26.21
#